data_53a068c9d3a10822a063e1418aff682d
#
_entry.id   53a068c9d3a10822a063e1418aff682d
#
_cell.length_a   1.000
_cell.length_b   1.000
_cell.length_c   1.000
_cell.angle_alpha   90.00
_cell.angle_beta   90.00
_cell.angle_gamma   90.00
#
_symmetry.space_group_name_H-M   'P 1'
#
loop_
_entity.id
_entity.type
_entity.pdbx_description
1 polymer ?
#
loop_
_entity_poly.entity_id
_entity_poly.type
_entity_poly.pdbx_seq_one_letter_code
_entity_poly.pdbx_strand_id
1 'polypeptide(L)'
;MKDRYTDIHEYIHDLQEAIEKDPKCAIHHYNLGVAMLSLGDYTEAEECFLNAIRHSAHMAEAYVQLGGLCLRRGDLDGCMQYNKEAAECRAKFPVAWSNIGFVHLQKGEVDEAISALHKALTWDPKYLQARATFASALYMKGEYEKSAEMSRMVIQQEPSFAPAWNNLSLACFELGDVEKAKEYAEKACEFGYDVSDDYWKLLEESTKKA
;
A
#
# COMPACT_ATOMS: atom_id res chain seq x y z
N MET A 1 -12.79 16.42 8.59
CA MET A 1 -12.36 17.34 7.52
C MET A 1 -13.41 17.56 6.43
N LYS A 2 -14.32 16.59 6.17
CA LYS A 2 -15.34 16.70 5.08
C LYS A 2 -16.44 17.76 5.28
N ASP A 3 -16.60 18.33 6.46
CA ASP A 3 -17.77 19.16 6.78
C ASP A 3 -17.54 20.68 6.71
N ARG A 4 -16.33 21.14 6.38
CA ARG A 4 -15.99 22.57 6.40
C ARG A 4 -15.69 23.17 5.03
N TYR A 5 -15.18 22.36 4.08
CA TYR A 5 -14.82 22.84 2.75
C TYR A 5 -15.59 22.07 1.69
N THR A 6 -16.28 22.79 0.81
CA THR A 6 -16.92 22.23 -0.39
C THR A 6 -15.97 22.23 -1.59
N ASP A 7 -14.92 23.06 -1.55
CA ASP A 7 -13.91 23.21 -2.60
C ASP A 7 -12.51 23.01 -2.02
N ILE A 8 -11.73 22.14 -2.66
CA ILE A 8 -10.34 21.88 -2.29
C ILE A 8 -9.46 23.11 -2.47
N HIS A 9 -9.75 23.99 -3.43
CA HIS A 9 -8.98 25.21 -3.67
C HIS A 9 -9.17 26.22 -2.53
N GLU A 10 -10.36 26.33 -1.95
CA GLU A 10 -10.59 27.13 -0.75
C GLU A 10 -9.76 26.60 0.44
N TYR A 11 -9.73 25.29 0.60
CA TYR A 11 -8.92 24.66 1.65
C TYR A 11 -7.43 24.91 1.47
N ILE A 12 -6.92 24.83 0.25
CA ILE A 12 -5.53 25.12 -0.08
C ILE A 12 -5.19 26.58 0.22
N HIS A 13 -6.06 27.51 -0.17
CA HIS A 13 -5.89 28.92 0.12
C HIS A 13 -5.79 29.21 1.63
N ASP A 14 -6.70 28.63 2.42
CA ASP A 14 -6.68 28.79 3.88
C ASP A 14 -5.40 28.22 4.50
N LEU A 15 -4.87 27.09 3.95
CA LEU A 15 -3.60 26.52 4.40
C LEU A 15 -2.41 27.41 4.04
N GLN A 16 -2.41 28.02 2.86
CA GLN A 16 -1.37 28.95 2.44
C GLN A 16 -1.35 30.18 3.35
N GLU A 17 -2.52 30.78 3.63
CA GLU A 17 -2.61 31.88 4.59
C GLU A 17 -2.16 31.48 6.01
N ALA A 18 -2.46 30.23 6.42
CA ALA A 18 -2.02 29.74 7.73
C ALA A 18 -0.49 29.56 7.78
N ILE A 19 0.13 29.12 6.67
CA ILE A 19 1.58 29.01 6.54
C ILE A 19 2.24 30.40 6.52
N GLU A 20 1.65 31.39 5.86
CA GLU A 20 2.15 32.77 5.91
C GLU A 20 2.18 33.33 7.33
N LYS A 21 1.16 33.02 8.15
CA LYS A 21 1.05 33.44 9.56
C LYS A 21 2.01 32.66 10.49
N ASP A 22 2.18 31.37 10.22
CA ASP A 22 3.11 30.50 10.95
C ASP A 22 3.90 29.58 10.00
N PRO A 23 5.00 30.06 9.41
CA PRO A 23 5.80 29.30 8.44
C PRO A 23 6.46 28.03 8.98
N LYS A 24 6.48 27.87 10.32
CA LYS A 24 7.12 26.73 10.99
C LYS A 24 6.11 25.65 11.44
N CYS A 25 4.84 25.84 11.21
CA CYS A 25 3.82 24.87 11.57
C CYS A 25 3.87 23.64 10.64
N ALA A 26 4.50 22.57 11.08
CA ALA A 26 4.65 21.34 10.33
C ALA A 26 3.31 20.74 9.85
N ILE A 27 2.25 20.90 10.66
CA ILE A 27 0.91 20.36 10.34
C ILE A 27 0.30 21.09 9.13
N HIS A 28 0.50 22.41 9.01
CA HIS A 28 -0.01 23.15 7.85
C HIS A 28 0.68 22.70 6.55
N HIS A 29 2.01 22.54 6.58
CA HIS A 29 2.75 21.99 5.44
C HIS A 29 2.31 20.56 5.10
N TYR A 30 2.15 19.68 6.08
CA TYR A 30 1.66 18.32 5.86
C TYR A 30 0.26 18.31 5.20
N ASN A 31 -0.66 19.09 5.73
CA ASN A 31 -2.02 19.16 5.19
C ASN A 31 -2.06 19.73 3.77
N LEU A 32 -1.23 20.73 3.47
CA LEU A 32 -1.08 21.27 2.11
C LEU A 32 -0.52 20.19 1.17
N GLY A 33 0.50 19.43 1.59
CA GLY A 33 1.02 18.31 0.81
C GLY A 33 -0.03 17.25 0.51
N VAL A 34 -0.89 16.91 1.47
CA VAL A 34 -2.03 15.98 1.25
C VAL A 34 -3.04 16.55 0.25
N ALA A 35 -3.33 17.86 0.32
CA ALA A 35 -4.22 18.52 -0.64
C ALA A 35 -3.62 18.52 -2.05
N MET A 36 -2.32 18.80 -2.20
CA MET A 36 -1.61 18.73 -3.48
C MET A 36 -1.59 17.33 -4.08
N LEU A 37 -1.40 16.27 -3.23
CA LEU A 37 -1.53 14.89 -3.68
C LEU A 37 -2.90 14.60 -4.29
N SER A 38 -3.98 15.12 -3.71
CA SER A 38 -5.33 14.89 -4.21
C SER A 38 -5.62 15.59 -5.54
N LEU A 39 -4.87 16.65 -5.85
CA LEU A 39 -4.87 17.33 -7.15
C LEU A 39 -3.90 16.70 -8.16
N GLY A 40 -3.07 15.74 -7.74
CA GLY A 40 -2.03 15.14 -8.58
C GLY A 40 -0.76 15.98 -8.74
N ASP A 41 -0.62 17.06 -7.98
CA ASP A 41 0.60 17.84 -7.95
C ASP A 41 1.62 17.21 -6.99
N TYR A 42 2.31 16.21 -7.51
CA TYR A 42 3.27 15.42 -6.73
C TYR A 42 4.53 16.20 -6.37
N THR A 43 4.90 17.20 -7.19
CA THR A 43 6.10 18.01 -6.96
C THR A 43 5.89 18.95 -5.77
N GLU A 44 4.79 19.69 -5.77
CA GLU A 44 4.46 20.60 -4.66
C GLU A 44 4.13 19.80 -3.38
N ALA A 45 3.48 18.64 -3.52
CA ALA A 45 3.25 17.75 -2.39
C ALA A 45 4.55 17.31 -1.72
N GLU A 46 5.58 16.93 -2.51
CA GLU A 46 6.89 16.55 -1.99
C GLU A 46 7.57 17.69 -1.23
N GLU A 47 7.56 18.90 -1.77
CA GLU A 47 8.12 20.09 -1.10
C GLU A 47 7.40 20.37 0.22
N CYS A 48 6.07 20.26 0.25
CA CYS A 48 5.27 20.42 1.45
C CYS A 48 5.63 19.39 2.52
N PHE A 49 5.77 18.10 2.17
CA PHE A 49 6.16 17.06 3.13
C PHE A 49 7.60 17.24 3.61
N LEU A 50 8.52 17.65 2.75
CA LEU A 50 9.90 17.99 3.15
C LEU A 50 9.92 19.17 4.13
N ASN A 51 9.10 20.19 3.93
CA ASN A 51 8.94 21.30 4.88
C ASN A 51 8.33 20.80 6.20
N ALA A 52 7.32 19.89 6.15
CA ALA A 52 6.74 19.32 7.35
C ALA A 52 7.78 18.59 8.21
N ILE A 53 8.62 17.71 7.64
CA ILE A 53 9.67 17.02 8.40
C ILE A 53 10.80 17.96 8.84
N ARG A 54 11.10 19.02 8.07
CA ARG A 54 12.09 20.04 8.48
C ARG A 54 11.67 20.76 9.76
N HIS A 55 10.38 21.02 9.93
CA HIS A 55 9.82 21.70 11.10
C HIS A 55 9.41 20.74 12.22
N SER A 56 9.18 19.47 11.91
CA SER A 56 8.89 18.40 12.87
C SER A 56 9.49 17.08 12.42
N ALA A 57 10.73 16.81 12.83
CA ALA A 57 11.47 15.60 12.48
C ALA A 57 10.80 14.28 12.98
N HIS A 58 9.79 14.36 13.82
CA HIS A 58 9.06 13.19 14.32
C HIS A 58 7.67 13.01 13.68
N MET A 59 7.42 13.64 12.53
CA MET A 59 6.15 13.50 11.81
C MET A 59 6.16 12.24 10.93
N ALA A 60 5.89 11.09 11.54
CA ALA A 60 5.90 9.78 10.88
C ALA A 60 5.00 9.73 9.64
N GLU A 61 3.87 10.43 9.65
CA GLU A 61 2.93 10.53 8.52
C GLU A 61 3.57 11.19 7.28
N ALA A 62 4.34 12.26 7.47
CA ALA A 62 5.01 12.95 6.36
C ALA A 62 6.10 12.06 5.72
N TYR A 63 6.84 11.32 6.52
CA TYR A 63 7.80 10.33 6.01
C TYR A 63 7.12 9.24 5.18
N VAL A 64 5.98 8.71 5.61
CA VAL A 64 5.23 7.71 4.82
C VAL A 64 4.77 8.29 3.49
N GLN A 65 4.31 9.54 3.45
CA GLN A 65 3.93 10.20 2.19
C GLN A 65 5.12 10.36 1.25
N LEU A 66 6.27 10.79 1.75
CA LEU A 66 7.52 10.85 0.96
C LEU A 66 7.92 9.48 0.42
N GLY A 67 7.81 8.43 1.26
CA GLY A 67 8.02 7.04 0.82
C GLY A 67 7.07 6.63 -0.30
N GLY A 68 5.80 7.03 -0.24
CA GLY A 68 4.81 6.81 -1.30
C GLY A 68 5.17 7.51 -2.61
N LEU A 69 5.67 8.75 -2.53
CA LEU A 69 6.15 9.50 -3.69
C LEU A 69 7.38 8.86 -4.34
N CYS A 70 8.33 8.35 -3.53
CA CYS A 70 9.45 7.56 -4.01
C CYS A 70 8.98 6.29 -4.74
N LEU A 71 8.05 5.54 -4.15
CA LEU A 71 7.49 4.34 -4.76
C LEU A 71 6.84 4.64 -6.12
N ARG A 72 6.10 5.72 -6.22
CA ARG A 72 5.47 6.17 -7.47
C ARG A 72 6.49 6.43 -8.59
N ARG A 73 7.71 6.87 -8.25
CA ARG A 73 8.83 7.08 -9.20
C ARG A 73 9.65 5.81 -9.46
N GLY A 74 9.31 4.70 -8.80
CA GLY A 74 10.10 3.47 -8.85
C GLY A 74 11.35 3.49 -7.97
N ASP A 75 11.53 4.51 -7.12
CA ASP A 75 12.64 4.62 -6.18
C ASP A 75 12.36 3.78 -4.93
N LEU A 76 12.69 2.49 -5.01
CA LEU A 76 12.50 1.56 -3.90
C LEU A 76 13.42 1.86 -2.71
N ASP A 77 14.61 2.41 -2.95
CA ASP A 77 15.56 2.72 -1.88
C ASP A 77 15.12 3.95 -1.10
N GLY A 78 14.67 5.01 -1.77
CA GLY A 78 14.07 6.16 -1.13
C GLY A 78 12.79 5.79 -0.37
N CYS A 79 11.93 4.95 -0.95
CA CYS A 79 10.74 4.43 -0.27
C CYS A 79 11.13 3.68 1.01
N MET A 80 12.13 2.79 0.96
CA MET A 80 12.64 2.06 2.12
C MET A 80 13.15 3.00 3.20
N GLN A 81 13.97 3.99 2.83
CA GLN A 81 14.57 4.91 3.77
C GLN A 81 13.49 5.72 4.51
N TYR A 82 12.58 6.36 3.79
CA TYR A 82 11.54 7.16 4.42
C TYR A 82 10.60 6.35 5.32
N ASN A 83 10.28 5.11 4.96
CA ASN A 83 9.45 4.27 5.82
C ASN A 83 10.21 3.77 7.07
N LYS A 84 11.53 3.59 7.01
CA LYS A 84 12.37 3.34 8.20
C LYS A 84 12.36 4.53 9.15
N GLU A 85 12.55 5.75 8.63
CA GLU A 85 12.44 6.99 9.43
C GLU A 85 11.04 7.10 10.09
N ALA A 86 9.97 6.80 9.35
CA ALA A 86 8.63 6.77 9.91
C ALA A 86 8.48 5.76 11.05
N ALA A 87 9.06 4.56 10.90
CA ALA A 87 9.04 3.52 11.92
C ALA A 87 9.89 3.87 13.16
N GLU A 88 10.98 4.63 12.99
CA GLU A 88 11.78 5.17 14.08
C GLU A 88 11.03 6.27 14.85
N CYS A 89 10.35 7.17 14.13
CA CYS A 89 9.50 8.20 14.74
C CYS A 89 8.35 7.59 15.55
N ARG A 90 7.77 6.50 15.04
CA ARG A 90 6.64 5.80 15.66
C ARG A 90 6.79 4.29 15.50
N ALA A 91 7.33 3.63 16.50
CA ALA A 91 7.60 2.18 16.47
C ALA A 91 6.35 1.32 16.18
N LYS A 92 5.17 1.75 16.68
CA LYS A 92 3.87 1.08 16.46
C LYS A 92 3.11 1.73 15.31
N PHE A 93 3.71 1.73 14.12
CA PHE A 93 3.11 2.35 12.95
C PHE A 93 2.95 1.31 11.82
N PRO A 94 1.78 0.62 11.77
CA PRO A 94 1.54 -0.48 10.81
C PRO A 94 1.80 -0.09 9.36
N VAL A 95 1.47 1.14 8.98
CA VAL A 95 1.64 1.63 7.60
C VAL A 95 3.10 1.59 7.17
N ALA A 96 4.01 2.11 8.01
CA ALA A 96 5.44 2.13 7.70
C ALA A 96 6.00 0.69 7.56
N TRP A 97 5.65 -0.21 8.50
CA TRP A 97 6.09 -1.61 8.44
C TRP A 97 5.49 -2.36 7.25
N SER A 98 4.25 -2.06 6.86
CA SER A 98 3.64 -2.62 5.65
C SER A 98 4.37 -2.18 4.39
N ASN A 99 4.72 -0.90 4.28
CA ASN A 99 5.46 -0.37 3.14
C ASN A 99 6.88 -0.94 3.07
N ILE A 100 7.57 -1.08 4.22
CA ILE A 100 8.87 -1.76 4.31
C ILE A 100 8.76 -3.20 3.78
N GLY A 101 7.74 -3.94 4.23
CA GLY A 101 7.48 -5.30 3.76
C GLY A 101 7.20 -5.36 2.26
N PHE A 102 6.43 -4.42 1.74
CA PHE A 102 6.17 -4.31 0.31
C PHE A 102 7.45 -4.06 -0.49
N VAL A 103 8.33 -3.15 -0.04
CA VAL A 103 9.61 -2.87 -0.72
C VAL A 103 10.52 -4.10 -0.71
N HIS A 104 10.63 -4.82 0.42
CA HIS A 104 11.36 -6.09 0.47
C HIS A 104 10.82 -7.10 -0.54
N LEU A 105 9.48 -7.21 -0.64
CA LEU A 105 8.85 -8.11 -1.60
C LEU A 105 9.19 -7.74 -3.05
N GLN A 106 9.17 -6.45 -3.40
CA GLN A 106 9.57 -5.96 -4.73
C GLN A 106 11.05 -6.26 -5.05
N LYS A 107 11.90 -6.35 -4.04
CA LYS A 107 13.31 -6.74 -4.17
C LYS A 107 13.54 -8.26 -4.18
N GLY A 108 12.48 -9.06 -4.00
CA GLY A 108 12.58 -10.52 -3.90
C GLY A 108 13.09 -11.02 -2.53
N GLU A 109 13.20 -10.15 -1.55
CA GLU A 109 13.65 -10.42 -0.18
C GLU A 109 12.46 -10.91 0.67
N VAL A 110 12.02 -12.16 0.40
CA VAL A 110 10.72 -12.68 0.87
C VAL A 110 10.67 -12.84 2.39
N ASP A 111 11.75 -13.30 3.02
CA ASP A 111 11.78 -13.52 4.48
C ASP A 111 11.78 -12.20 5.25
N GLU A 112 12.50 -11.18 4.74
CA GLU A 112 12.49 -9.82 5.26
C GLU A 112 11.10 -9.18 5.10
N ALA A 113 10.45 -9.39 3.96
CA ALA A 113 9.08 -8.93 3.72
C ALA A 113 8.11 -9.54 4.76
N ILE A 114 8.15 -10.86 4.96
CA ILE A 114 7.34 -11.56 5.96
C ILE A 114 7.58 -11.00 7.37
N SER A 115 8.85 -10.77 7.73
CA SER A 115 9.20 -10.22 9.05
C SER A 115 8.61 -8.81 9.26
N ALA A 116 8.73 -7.93 8.27
CA ALA A 116 8.19 -6.57 8.35
C ALA A 116 6.65 -6.56 8.39
N LEU A 117 6.01 -7.37 7.53
CA LEU A 117 4.55 -7.49 7.49
C LEU A 117 3.97 -8.10 8.77
N HIS A 118 4.68 -9.04 9.39
CA HIS A 118 4.30 -9.57 10.69
C HIS A 118 4.29 -8.47 11.78
N LYS A 119 5.29 -7.56 11.76
CA LYS A 119 5.28 -6.39 12.66
C LYS A 119 4.07 -5.49 12.38
N ALA A 120 3.77 -5.18 11.12
CA ALA A 120 2.59 -4.39 10.77
C ALA A 120 1.31 -5.00 11.32
N LEU A 121 1.10 -6.31 11.11
CA LEU A 121 -0.08 -7.05 11.54
C LEU A 121 -0.14 -7.30 13.07
N THR A 122 1.00 -7.24 13.75
CA THR A 122 1.04 -7.27 15.23
C THR A 122 0.40 -6.00 15.81
N TRP A 123 0.60 -4.85 15.18
CA TRP A 123 0.05 -3.56 15.64
C TRP A 123 -1.35 -3.27 15.11
N ASP A 124 -1.65 -3.72 13.89
CA ASP A 124 -2.99 -3.67 13.33
C ASP A 124 -3.31 -4.99 12.59
N PRO A 125 -3.89 -5.96 13.28
CA PRO A 125 -4.26 -7.25 12.70
C PRO A 125 -5.27 -7.15 11.55
N LYS A 126 -5.99 -6.03 11.43
CA LYS A 126 -7.02 -5.81 10.40
C LYS A 126 -6.53 -4.94 9.23
N TYR A 127 -5.27 -4.54 9.23
CA TYR A 127 -4.75 -3.69 8.16
C TYR A 127 -4.73 -4.44 6.84
N LEU A 128 -5.69 -4.14 5.97
CA LEU A 128 -5.97 -4.85 4.71
C LEU A 128 -4.74 -4.92 3.81
N GLN A 129 -4.08 -3.79 3.57
CA GLN A 129 -2.92 -3.73 2.69
C GLN A 129 -1.78 -4.63 3.18
N ALA A 130 -1.47 -4.58 4.49
CA ALA A 130 -0.43 -5.45 5.06
C ALA A 130 -0.79 -6.93 4.93
N ARG A 131 -2.06 -7.29 5.15
CA ARG A 131 -2.54 -8.66 5.05
C ARG A 131 -2.50 -9.18 3.61
N ALA A 132 -2.88 -8.34 2.64
CA ALA A 132 -2.81 -8.72 1.22
C ALA A 132 -1.36 -8.87 0.75
N THR A 133 -0.47 -7.94 1.14
CA THR A 133 0.97 -8.05 0.83
C THR A 133 1.60 -9.27 1.53
N PHE A 134 1.14 -9.62 2.73
CA PHE A 134 1.58 -10.83 3.43
C PHE A 134 1.15 -12.10 2.69
N ALA A 135 -0.07 -12.13 2.15
CA ALA A 135 -0.53 -13.22 1.29
C ALA A 135 0.36 -13.38 0.05
N SER A 136 0.75 -12.27 -0.59
CA SER A 136 1.69 -12.29 -1.72
C SER A 136 3.07 -12.82 -1.32
N ALA A 137 3.58 -12.43 -0.15
CA ALA A 137 4.86 -12.93 0.37
C ALA A 137 4.83 -14.43 0.68
N LEU A 138 3.72 -14.92 1.26
CA LEU A 138 3.52 -16.36 1.50
C LEU A 138 3.43 -17.14 0.19
N TYR A 139 2.75 -16.59 -0.83
CA TYR A 139 2.73 -17.18 -2.17
C TYR A 139 4.14 -17.31 -2.76
N MET A 140 4.93 -16.24 -2.73
CA MET A 140 6.31 -16.25 -3.23
C MET A 140 7.21 -17.23 -2.44
N LYS A 141 6.88 -17.49 -1.18
CA LYS A 141 7.57 -18.48 -0.35
C LYS A 141 7.15 -19.93 -0.65
N GLY A 142 6.10 -20.13 -1.45
CA GLY A 142 5.51 -21.45 -1.72
C GLY A 142 4.53 -21.95 -0.65
N GLU A 143 4.13 -21.08 0.28
CA GLU A 143 3.16 -21.40 1.34
C GLU A 143 1.73 -21.08 0.86
N TYR A 144 1.29 -21.81 -0.18
CA TYR A 144 0.07 -21.49 -0.95
C TYR A 144 -1.21 -21.58 -0.12
N GLU A 145 -1.33 -22.56 0.76
CA GLU A 145 -2.50 -22.72 1.65
C GLU A 145 -2.65 -21.50 2.57
N LYS A 146 -1.54 -21.03 3.17
CA LYS A 146 -1.55 -19.86 4.05
C LYS A 146 -1.83 -18.57 3.26
N SER A 147 -1.28 -18.47 2.05
CA SER A 147 -1.58 -17.35 1.15
C SER A 147 -3.08 -17.27 0.84
N ALA A 148 -3.70 -18.42 0.50
CA ALA A 148 -5.13 -18.50 0.25
C ALA A 148 -5.96 -18.14 1.49
N GLU A 149 -5.56 -18.59 2.69
CA GLU A 149 -6.22 -18.25 3.95
C GLU A 149 -6.19 -16.75 4.21
N MET A 150 -5.00 -16.12 4.11
CA MET A 150 -4.86 -14.67 4.29
C MET A 150 -5.70 -13.88 3.29
N SER A 151 -5.70 -14.30 2.02
CA SER A 151 -6.51 -13.66 0.98
C SER A 151 -8.00 -13.74 1.28
N ARG A 152 -8.51 -14.90 1.74
CA ARG A 152 -9.92 -15.04 2.15
C ARG A 152 -10.28 -14.13 3.33
N MET A 153 -9.37 -13.95 4.29
CA MET A 153 -9.60 -13.03 5.42
C MET A 153 -9.70 -11.57 4.95
N VAL A 154 -8.93 -11.17 3.93
CA VAL A 154 -9.04 -9.84 3.32
C VAL A 154 -10.38 -9.69 2.59
N ILE A 155 -10.76 -10.66 1.77
CA ILE A 155 -12.04 -10.68 1.02
C ILE A 155 -13.25 -10.65 1.96
N GLN A 156 -13.18 -11.35 3.08
CA GLN A 156 -14.24 -11.33 4.09
C GLN A 156 -14.42 -9.95 4.73
N GLN A 157 -13.34 -9.20 4.90
CA GLN A 157 -13.36 -7.85 5.48
C GLN A 157 -13.75 -6.80 4.46
N GLU A 158 -13.25 -6.91 3.23
CA GLU A 158 -13.48 -5.99 2.12
C GLU A 158 -13.60 -6.77 0.80
N PRO A 159 -14.83 -7.16 0.43
CA PRO A 159 -15.06 -7.98 -0.78
C PRO A 159 -14.62 -7.33 -2.10
N SER A 160 -14.54 -6.00 -2.15
CA SER A 160 -14.11 -5.26 -3.33
C SER A 160 -12.59 -5.10 -3.44
N PHE A 161 -11.82 -5.65 -2.50
CA PHE A 161 -10.36 -5.52 -2.51
C PHE A 161 -9.72 -6.46 -3.55
N ALA A 162 -9.63 -5.99 -4.78
CA ALA A 162 -9.21 -6.74 -5.95
C ALA A 162 -7.87 -7.50 -5.81
N PRO A 163 -6.80 -6.96 -5.17
CA PRO A 163 -5.54 -7.69 -5.00
C PRO A 163 -5.69 -9.01 -4.21
N ALA A 164 -6.65 -9.09 -3.30
CA ALA A 164 -6.85 -10.33 -2.53
C ALA A 164 -7.48 -11.44 -3.38
N TRP A 165 -8.36 -11.09 -4.32
CA TRP A 165 -8.91 -12.04 -5.28
C TRP A 165 -7.83 -12.59 -6.20
N ASN A 166 -6.93 -11.72 -6.69
CA ASN A 166 -5.79 -12.16 -7.49
C ASN A 166 -4.85 -13.09 -6.71
N ASN A 167 -4.50 -12.74 -5.47
CA ASN A 167 -3.67 -13.61 -4.63
C ASN A 167 -4.32 -14.96 -4.37
N LEU A 168 -5.64 -14.98 -4.14
CA LEU A 168 -6.40 -16.21 -3.94
C LEU A 168 -6.44 -17.07 -5.20
N SER A 169 -6.59 -16.43 -6.36
CA SER A 169 -6.53 -17.09 -7.68
C SER A 169 -5.18 -17.79 -7.87
N LEU A 170 -4.09 -17.05 -7.70
CA LEU A 170 -2.73 -17.58 -7.84
C LEU A 170 -2.48 -18.76 -6.89
N ALA A 171 -2.89 -18.63 -5.62
CA ALA A 171 -2.72 -19.70 -4.63
C ALA A 171 -3.54 -20.95 -4.98
N CYS A 172 -4.79 -20.78 -5.45
CA CYS A 172 -5.63 -21.90 -5.88
C CYS A 172 -5.06 -22.62 -7.11
N PHE A 173 -4.45 -21.87 -8.03
CA PHE A 173 -3.79 -22.45 -9.19
C PHE A 173 -2.64 -23.39 -8.79
N GLU A 174 -1.76 -22.92 -7.91
CA GLU A 174 -0.63 -23.73 -7.40
C GLU A 174 -1.09 -24.95 -6.59
N LEU A 175 -2.25 -24.85 -5.94
CA LEU A 175 -2.89 -25.97 -5.23
C LEU A 175 -3.64 -26.95 -6.15
N GLY A 176 -3.66 -26.70 -7.47
CA GLY A 176 -4.28 -27.56 -8.49
C GLY A 176 -5.79 -27.34 -8.67
N ASP A 177 -6.39 -26.36 -8.01
CA ASP A 177 -7.82 -26.02 -8.17
C ASP A 177 -7.99 -24.95 -9.27
N VAL A 178 -7.79 -25.37 -10.53
CA VAL A 178 -7.76 -24.48 -11.70
C VAL A 178 -9.11 -23.78 -11.92
N GLU A 179 -10.21 -24.48 -11.63
CA GLU A 179 -11.58 -23.95 -11.78
C GLU A 179 -11.78 -22.74 -10.85
N LYS A 180 -11.44 -22.88 -9.56
CA LYS A 180 -11.52 -21.76 -8.62
C LYS A 180 -10.50 -20.68 -8.92
N ALA A 181 -9.31 -21.05 -9.38
CA ALA A 181 -8.31 -20.06 -9.78
C ALA A 181 -8.88 -19.12 -10.86
N LYS A 182 -9.56 -19.69 -11.87
CA LYS A 182 -10.21 -18.92 -12.92
C LYS A 182 -11.34 -18.04 -12.38
N GLU A 183 -12.25 -18.60 -11.56
CA GLU A 183 -13.33 -17.84 -10.93
C GLU A 183 -12.80 -16.63 -10.14
N TYR A 184 -11.73 -16.81 -9.38
CA TYR A 184 -11.15 -15.75 -8.57
C TYR A 184 -10.36 -14.72 -9.41
N ALA A 185 -9.75 -15.13 -10.53
CA ALA A 185 -9.15 -14.19 -11.49
C ALA A 185 -10.23 -13.29 -12.12
N GLU A 186 -11.38 -13.86 -12.51
CA GLU A 186 -12.54 -13.10 -13.01
C GLU A 186 -13.04 -12.09 -11.96
N LYS A 187 -13.12 -12.50 -10.69
CA LYS A 187 -13.47 -11.59 -9.58
C LYS A 187 -12.45 -10.47 -9.40
N ALA A 188 -11.17 -10.77 -9.51
CA ALA A 188 -10.13 -9.73 -9.45
C ALA A 188 -10.34 -8.68 -10.56
N CYS A 189 -10.62 -9.10 -11.79
CA CYS A 189 -10.92 -8.20 -12.90
C CYS A 189 -12.22 -7.41 -12.68
N GLU A 190 -13.29 -8.05 -12.16
CA GLU A 190 -14.56 -7.37 -11.83
C GLU A 190 -14.33 -6.18 -10.87
N PHE A 191 -13.40 -6.32 -9.92
CA PHE A 191 -13.02 -5.28 -8.98
C PHE A 191 -11.85 -4.40 -9.45
N GLY A 192 -11.47 -4.47 -10.73
CA GLY A 192 -10.52 -3.55 -11.37
C GLY A 192 -9.04 -3.95 -11.25
N TYR A 193 -8.73 -5.22 -10.94
CA TYR A 193 -7.36 -5.71 -11.00
C TYR A 193 -7.01 -6.11 -12.43
N ASP A 194 -5.85 -5.69 -12.90
CA ASP A 194 -5.33 -6.06 -14.22
C ASP A 194 -4.59 -7.41 -14.12
N VAL A 195 -5.31 -8.50 -14.40
CA VAL A 195 -4.75 -9.85 -14.43
C VAL A 195 -4.04 -10.05 -15.76
N SER A 196 -2.76 -10.46 -15.70
CA SER A 196 -1.91 -10.55 -16.89
C SER A 196 -2.43 -11.57 -17.94
N ASP A 197 -2.28 -11.23 -19.22
CA ASP A 197 -2.65 -12.11 -20.34
C ASP A 197 -1.94 -13.47 -20.28
N ASP A 198 -0.72 -13.52 -19.76
CA ASP A 198 0.03 -14.77 -19.66
C ASP A 198 -0.56 -15.69 -18.59
N TYR A 199 -1.09 -15.12 -17.49
CA TYR A 199 -1.79 -15.91 -16.49
C TYR A 199 -3.14 -16.44 -17.02
N TRP A 200 -3.87 -15.63 -17.81
CA TRP A 200 -5.08 -16.10 -18.48
C TRP A 200 -4.81 -17.27 -19.44
N LYS A 201 -3.76 -17.20 -20.27
CA LYS A 201 -3.36 -18.31 -21.13
C LYS A 201 -3.06 -19.58 -20.33
N LEU A 202 -2.33 -19.43 -19.21
CA LEU A 202 -1.98 -20.54 -18.33
C LEU A 202 -3.21 -21.23 -17.74
N LEU A 203 -4.21 -20.46 -17.29
CA LEU A 203 -5.48 -20.96 -16.79
C LEU A 203 -6.25 -21.74 -17.87
N GLU A 204 -6.34 -21.19 -19.10
CA GLU A 204 -7.03 -21.83 -20.22
C GLU A 204 -6.36 -23.15 -20.65
N GLU A 205 -5.03 -23.18 -20.71
CA GLU A 205 -4.29 -24.39 -21.07
C GLU A 205 -4.44 -25.48 -20.02
N SER A 206 -4.49 -25.11 -18.75
CA SER A 206 -4.62 -26.05 -17.63
C SER A 206 -6.04 -26.62 -17.55
N THR A 207 -7.08 -25.83 -17.84
CA THR A 207 -8.47 -26.29 -17.90
C THR A 207 -8.68 -27.32 -19.04
N LYS A 208 -7.93 -27.22 -20.16
CA LYS A 208 -8.03 -28.19 -21.27
C LYS A 208 -7.36 -29.54 -20.99
N LYS A 209 -6.50 -29.60 -19.97
CA LYS A 209 -5.73 -30.81 -19.62
C LYS A 209 -6.35 -31.59 -18.45
N ALA A 210 -7.27 -30.97 -17.72
CA ALA A 210 -8.01 -31.58 -16.60
C ALA A 210 -9.27 -32.27 -17.11
#